data_9ea05bdebec5ce0482c67c22739c145a
#
_entry.id   9ea05bdebec5ce0482c67c22739c145a
#
_cell.length_a   1.000
_cell.length_b   1.000
_cell.length_c   1.000
_cell.angle_alpha   90.00
_cell.angle_beta   90.00
_cell.angle_gamma   90.00
#
_symmetry.space_group_name_H-M   'P 1'
#
loop_
_entity.id
_entity.type
_entity.pdbx_description
1 polymer ?
#
loop_
_entity_poly.entity_id
_entity_poly.type
_entity_poly.pdbx_seq_one_letter_code
_entity_poly.pdbx_strand_id
1 'polypeptide(L)'
;IMGSGFLVSAPLLAGIVGNLAVFAMGVLLLLAYLVGGAIRFNIQHFEPIENTKQNKPAQDTAFLSRIVLVGAYFISITYYLQLLAAFLLKILHVDSPLWANVITTALLVMIGVVGMWRGLQELGAIEKYAVALNLGMIGALLVALLIYNVKLLIGGDWALPALSSAIDFHDVRVLFGLLIVVQGFEISRYLGDEYPARH
;
A
#
# COMPACT_ATOMS: atom_id res chain seq x y z
N ILE A 1 6.39 -1.92 5.26
CA ILE A 1 5.28 -2.57 4.54
C ILE A 1 5.36 -2.16 3.07
N MET A 2 6.08 -2.94 2.29
CA MET A 2 6.12 -2.78 0.84
C MET A 2 5.16 -3.79 0.23
N GLY A 3 3.97 -3.33 -0.19
CA GLY A 3 2.98 -4.16 -0.86
C GLY A 3 3.25 -4.27 -2.37
N SER A 4 2.65 -5.28 -3.01
CA SER A 4 2.69 -5.48 -4.48
C SER A 4 2.14 -4.29 -5.27
N GLY A 5 1.40 -3.38 -4.63
CA GLY A 5 0.92 -2.12 -5.22
C GLY A 5 2.04 -1.24 -5.79
N PHE A 6 3.27 -1.38 -5.29
CA PHE A 6 4.41 -0.63 -5.81
C PHE A 6 4.73 -0.97 -7.27
N LEU A 7 4.49 -2.22 -7.69
CA LEU A 7 4.70 -2.65 -9.07
C LEU A 7 3.70 -2.02 -10.05
N VAL A 8 2.52 -1.67 -9.57
CA VAL A 8 1.45 -1.08 -10.38
C VAL A 8 1.51 0.46 -10.37
N SER A 9 2.10 1.06 -9.33
CA SER A 9 2.18 2.52 -9.19
C SER A 9 3.00 3.18 -10.29
N ALA A 10 4.12 2.59 -10.71
CA ALA A 10 4.99 3.16 -11.74
C ALA A 10 4.29 3.29 -13.11
N PRO A 11 3.66 2.22 -13.69
CA PRO A 11 2.95 2.34 -14.96
C PRO A 11 1.70 3.23 -14.86
N LEU A 12 0.99 3.23 -13.73
CA LEU A 12 -0.14 4.12 -13.52
C LEU A 12 0.29 5.60 -13.50
N LEU A 13 1.32 5.93 -12.74
CA LEU A 13 1.88 7.29 -12.72
C LEU A 13 2.36 7.73 -14.10
N ALA A 14 3.10 6.87 -14.80
CA ALA A 14 3.57 7.18 -16.14
C ALA A 14 2.42 7.42 -17.13
N GLY A 15 1.32 6.67 -17.00
CA GLY A 15 0.12 6.84 -17.83
C GLY A 15 -0.65 8.14 -17.56
N ILE A 16 -0.65 8.63 -16.32
CA ILE A 16 -1.43 9.81 -15.90
C ILE A 16 -0.64 11.10 -16.07
N VAL A 17 0.59 11.15 -15.55
CA VAL A 17 1.39 12.39 -15.48
C VAL A 17 2.63 12.36 -16.38
N GLY A 18 2.86 11.28 -17.10
CA GLY A 18 3.94 11.16 -18.06
C GLY A 18 5.32 11.48 -17.46
N ASN A 19 6.00 12.46 -18.04
CA ASN A 19 7.34 12.89 -17.61
C ASN A 19 7.40 13.39 -16.16
N LEU A 20 6.27 13.82 -15.59
CA LEU A 20 6.17 14.28 -14.22
C LEU A 20 5.98 13.13 -13.20
N ALA A 21 5.97 11.87 -13.65
CA ALA A 21 5.72 10.71 -12.78
C ALA A 21 6.67 10.64 -11.57
N VAL A 22 7.95 10.92 -11.79
CA VAL A 22 8.95 10.92 -10.71
C VAL A 22 8.67 12.04 -9.69
N PHE A 23 8.31 13.22 -10.18
CA PHE A 23 7.97 14.35 -9.32
C PHE A 23 6.67 14.09 -8.55
N ALA A 24 5.64 13.59 -9.22
CA ALA A 24 4.37 13.21 -8.60
C ALA A 24 4.56 12.14 -7.51
N MET A 25 5.41 11.13 -7.77
CA MET A 25 5.75 10.13 -6.76
C MET A 25 6.50 10.76 -5.58
N GLY A 26 7.40 11.70 -5.82
CA GLY A 26 8.09 12.45 -4.76
C GLY A 26 7.11 13.22 -3.87
N VAL A 27 6.11 13.87 -4.46
CA VAL A 27 5.05 14.58 -3.71
C VAL A 27 4.20 13.61 -2.89
N LEU A 28 3.81 12.46 -3.47
CA LEU A 28 3.06 11.42 -2.75
C LEU A 28 3.84 10.87 -1.55
N LEU A 29 5.15 10.62 -1.72
CA LEU A 29 6.02 10.17 -0.64
C LEU A 29 6.17 11.23 0.46
N LEU A 30 6.28 12.50 0.08
CA LEU A 30 6.34 13.61 1.03
C LEU A 30 5.04 13.72 1.84
N LEU A 31 3.89 13.62 1.18
CA LEU A 31 2.58 13.59 1.84
C LEU A 31 2.47 12.41 2.81
N ALA A 32 2.88 11.23 2.36
CA ALA A 32 2.90 10.03 3.20
C ALA A 32 3.81 10.22 4.44
N TYR A 33 4.98 10.83 4.27
CA TYR A 33 5.90 11.13 5.36
C TYR A 33 5.30 12.14 6.36
N LEU A 34 4.61 13.18 5.88
CA LEU A 34 3.90 14.14 6.73
C LEU A 34 2.79 13.48 7.55
N VAL A 35 1.99 12.62 6.92
CA VAL A 35 0.95 11.83 7.60
C VAL A 35 1.58 10.90 8.64
N GLY A 36 2.66 10.21 8.30
CA GLY A 36 3.41 9.38 9.25
C GLY A 36 3.97 10.18 10.44
N GLY A 37 4.42 11.40 10.20
CA GLY A 37 4.85 12.34 11.26
C GLY A 37 3.69 12.72 12.19
N ALA A 38 2.52 13.03 11.63
CA ALA A 38 1.30 13.34 12.41
C ALA A 38 0.86 12.13 13.26
N ILE A 39 0.94 10.92 12.72
CA ILE A 39 0.60 9.69 13.45
C ILE A 39 1.57 9.48 14.63
N ARG A 40 2.89 9.63 14.40
CA ARG A 40 3.89 9.53 15.48
C ARG A 40 3.66 10.55 16.58
N PHE A 41 3.35 11.80 16.20
CA PHE A 41 3.02 12.85 17.17
C PHE A 41 1.78 12.47 17.99
N ASN A 42 0.77 11.90 17.35
CA ASN A 42 -0.46 11.43 18.00
C ASN A 42 -0.18 10.30 19.00
N ILE A 43 0.65 9.31 18.63
CA ILE A 43 1.04 8.22 19.51
C ILE A 43 1.76 8.74 20.75
N GLN A 44 2.67 9.71 20.58
CA GLN A 44 3.47 10.23 21.69
C GLN A 44 2.69 11.11 22.66
N HIS A 45 1.73 11.90 22.16
CA HIS A 45 1.10 12.95 22.95
C HIS A 45 -0.37 12.68 23.26
N PHE A 46 -1.10 12.01 22.37
CA PHE A 46 -2.54 11.82 22.53
C PHE A 46 -2.89 10.48 23.21
N GLU A 47 -2.20 9.39 22.90
CA GLU A 47 -2.47 8.08 23.52
C GLU A 47 -2.30 8.07 25.05
N PRO A 48 -1.29 8.74 25.65
CA PRO A 48 -1.20 8.82 27.10
C PRO A 48 -2.42 9.52 27.74
N ILE A 49 -3.00 10.51 27.04
CA ILE A 49 -4.19 11.25 27.52
C ILE A 49 -5.46 10.41 27.35
N GLU A 50 -5.57 9.64 26.28
CA GLU A 50 -6.68 8.70 26.03
C GLU A 50 -6.78 7.66 27.15
N ASN A 51 -5.65 7.10 27.57
CA ASN A 51 -5.58 6.07 28.60
C ASN A 51 -5.96 6.59 30.01
N THR A 52 -5.96 7.89 30.25
CA THR A 52 -6.23 8.48 31.58
C THR A 52 -7.73 8.52 31.94
N LYS A 53 -8.64 8.03 31.10
CA LYS A 53 -10.13 7.92 31.31
C LYS A 53 -10.84 9.21 31.76
N GLN A 54 -10.17 10.34 31.84
CA GLN A 54 -10.72 11.59 32.36
C GLN A 54 -11.31 12.53 31.29
N ASN A 55 -10.99 12.32 30.01
CA ASN A 55 -11.41 13.18 28.91
C ASN A 55 -12.36 12.48 27.94
N LYS A 56 -13.68 12.58 28.15
CA LYS A 56 -14.70 12.05 27.23
C LYS A 56 -14.51 12.48 25.76
N PRO A 57 -14.24 13.76 25.43
CA PRO A 57 -14.03 14.17 24.04
C PRO A 57 -12.84 13.48 23.36
N ALA A 58 -11.78 13.20 24.11
CA ALA A 58 -10.62 12.48 23.58
C ALA A 58 -10.96 11.03 23.24
N GLN A 59 -11.74 10.36 24.12
CA GLN A 59 -12.20 8.99 23.90
C GLN A 59 -13.14 8.88 22.69
N ASP A 60 -14.07 9.81 22.54
CA ASP A 60 -15.00 9.83 21.40
C ASP A 60 -14.27 10.05 20.08
N THR A 61 -13.28 10.94 20.08
CA THR A 61 -12.42 11.17 18.90
C THR A 61 -11.57 9.95 18.57
N ALA A 62 -11.02 9.28 19.57
CA ALA A 62 -10.24 8.06 19.39
C ALA A 62 -11.12 6.91 18.86
N PHE A 63 -12.33 6.77 19.37
CA PHE A 63 -13.29 5.78 18.89
C PHE A 63 -13.66 6.03 17.42
N LEU A 64 -13.96 7.28 17.04
CA LEU A 64 -14.25 7.65 15.66
C LEU A 64 -13.05 7.36 14.75
N SER A 65 -11.84 7.71 15.19
CA SER A 65 -10.59 7.42 14.46
C SER A 65 -10.42 5.93 14.21
N ARG A 66 -10.70 5.08 15.20
CA ARG A 66 -10.63 3.62 15.06
C ARG A 66 -11.63 3.09 14.04
N ILE A 67 -12.87 3.59 14.04
CA ILE A 67 -13.90 3.19 13.05
C ILE A 67 -13.44 3.57 11.63
N VAL A 68 -12.97 4.81 11.44
CA VAL A 68 -12.49 5.29 10.14
C VAL A 68 -11.30 4.44 9.66
N LEU A 69 -10.38 4.10 10.57
CA LEU A 69 -9.22 3.29 10.26
C LEU A 69 -9.61 1.86 9.85
N VAL A 70 -10.54 1.23 10.57
CA VAL A 70 -11.09 -0.09 10.20
C VAL A 70 -11.72 -0.04 8.81
N GLY A 71 -12.51 1.00 8.51
CA GLY A 71 -13.08 1.21 7.18
C GLY A 71 -12.00 1.35 6.10
N ALA A 72 -10.95 2.13 6.36
CA ALA A 72 -9.83 2.29 5.45
C ALA A 72 -9.08 0.97 5.19
N TYR A 73 -8.84 0.17 6.23
CA TYR A 73 -8.23 -1.16 6.07
C TYR A 73 -9.11 -2.11 5.26
N PHE A 74 -10.42 -2.09 5.49
CA PHE A 74 -11.34 -2.92 4.73
C PHE A 74 -11.28 -2.60 3.23
N ILE A 75 -11.29 -1.32 2.88
CA ILE A 75 -11.15 -0.86 1.50
C ILE A 75 -9.80 -1.28 0.92
N SER A 76 -8.71 -1.08 1.67
CA SER A 76 -7.36 -1.41 1.22
C SER A 76 -7.18 -2.91 0.97
N ILE A 77 -7.65 -3.77 1.88
CA ILE A 77 -7.58 -5.23 1.74
C ILE A 77 -8.37 -5.67 0.52
N THR A 78 -9.59 -5.15 0.34
CA THR A 78 -10.43 -5.47 -0.81
C THR A 78 -9.73 -5.08 -2.12
N TYR A 79 -9.14 -3.90 -2.17
CA TYR A 79 -8.39 -3.45 -3.35
C TYR A 79 -7.22 -4.37 -3.69
N TYR A 80 -6.40 -4.75 -2.70
CA TYR A 80 -5.26 -5.64 -2.94
C TYR A 80 -5.67 -7.06 -3.34
N LEU A 81 -6.76 -7.58 -2.78
CA LEU A 81 -7.28 -8.88 -3.18
C LEU A 81 -7.87 -8.86 -4.59
N GLN A 82 -8.56 -7.79 -4.98
CA GLN A 82 -9.03 -7.61 -6.36
C GLN A 82 -7.86 -7.50 -7.34
N LEU A 83 -6.81 -6.78 -6.98
CA LEU A 83 -5.61 -6.67 -7.79
C LEU A 83 -4.94 -8.05 -7.97
N LEU A 84 -4.81 -8.82 -6.89
CA LEU A 84 -4.28 -10.19 -6.94
C LEU A 84 -5.15 -11.09 -7.83
N ALA A 85 -6.47 -11.03 -7.69
CA ALA A 85 -7.40 -11.79 -8.51
C ALA A 85 -7.28 -11.41 -10.00
N ALA A 86 -7.14 -10.11 -10.31
CA ALA A 86 -6.94 -9.64 -11.67
C ALA A 86 -5.63 -10.17 -12.29
N PHE A 87 -4.53 -10.20 -11.53
CA PHE A 87 -3.28 -10.79 -11.98
C PHE A 87 -3.41 -12.30 -12.24
N LEU A 88 -4.05 -13.04 -11.33
CA LEU A 88 -4.29 -14.49 -11.51
C LEU A 88 -5.11 -14.77 -12.77
N LEU A 89 -6.18 -14.01 -12.98
CA LEU A 89 -7.03 -14.19 -14.16
C LEU A 89 -6.29 -13.84 -15.45
N LYS A 90 -5.44 -12.82 -15.43
CA LYS A 90 -4.62 -12.45 -16.58
C LYS A 90 -3.62 -13.55 -16.95
N ILE A 91 -3.03 -14.23 -15.97
CA ILE A 91 -2.16 -15.38 -16.20
C ILE A 91 -2.96 -16.55 -16.82
N LEU A 92 -4.20 -16.73 -16.40
CA LEU A 92 -5.09 -17.78 -16.90
C LEU A 92 -5.78 -17.39 -18.23
N HIS A 93 -5.54 -16.20 -18.76
CA HIS A 93 -6.18 -15.65 -19.97
C HIS A 93 -7.72 -15.61 -19.88
N VAL A 94 -8.25 -15.37 -18.67
CA VAL A 94 -9.69 -15.29 -18.43
C VAL A 94 -10.06 -13.83 -18.13
N ASP A 95 -10.74 -13.17 -19.06
CA ASP A 95 -11.22 -11.80 -18.89
C ASP A 95 -12.69 -11.82 -18.43
N SER A 96 -12.92 -12.05 -17.14
CA SER A 96 -14.27 -12.03 -16.57
C SER A 96 -14.29 -11.36 -15.19
N PRO A 97 -15.02 -10.25 -15.03
CA PRO A 97 -15.14 -9.54 -13.75
C PRO A 97 -15.86 -10.37 -12.68
N LEU A 98 -16.73 -11.31 -13.08
CA LEU A 98 -17.38 -12.21 -12.14
C LEU A 98 -16.38 -13.15 -11.45
N TRP A 99 -15.44 -13.72 -12.20
CA TRP A 99 -14.41 -14.58 -11.63
C TRP A 99 -13.46 -13.83 -10.73
N ALA A 100 -13.15 -12.55 -11.03
CA ALA A 100 -12.35 -11.70 -10.14
C ALA A 100 -13.03 -11.55 -8.77
N ASN A 101 -14.33 -11.27 -8.74
CA ASN A 101 -15.09 -11.13 -7.49
C ASN A 101 -15.19 -12.45 -6.71
N VAL A 102 -15.39 -13.56 -7.41
CA VAL A 102 -15.45 -14.90 -6.78
C VAL A 102 -14.10 -15.25 -6.15
N ILE A 103 -13.00 -15.06 -6.86
CA ILE A 103 -11.65 -15.31 -6.34
C ILE A 103 -11.35 -14.43 -5.15
N THR A 104 -11.65 -13.12 -5.25
CA THR A 104 -11.45 -12.18 -4.15
C THR A 104 -12.21 -12.58 -2.90
N THR A 105 -13.50 -12.93 -3.06
CA THR A 105 -14.35 -13.37 -1.94
C THR A 105 -13.87 -14.70 -1.35
N ALA A 106 -13.49 -15.66 -2.19
CA ALA A 106 -12.96 -16.94 -1.73
C ALA A 106 -11.66 -16.77 -0.93
N LEU A 107 -10.74 -15.91 -1.40
CA LEU A 107 -9.50 -15.60 -0.69
C LEU A 107 -9.78 -14.91 0.66
N LEU A 108 -10.71 -13.95 0.69
CA LEU A 108 -11.07 -13.26 1.91
C LEU A 108 -11.66 -14.20 2.96
N VAL A 109 -12.57 -15.09 2.54
CA VAL A 109 -13.16 -16.11 3.40
C VAL A 109 -12.09 -17.10 3.88
N MET A 110 -11.21 -17.56 2.99
CA MET A 110 -10.13 -18.49 3.33
C MET A 110 -9.18 -17.89 4.38
N ILE A 111 -8.74 -16.65 4.18
CA ILE A 111 -7.87 -15.95 5.13
C ILE A 111 -8.58 -15.76 6.47
N GLY A 112 -9.86 -15.38 6.45
CA GLY A 112 -10.68 -15.22 7.65
C GLY A 112 -10.82 -16.53 8.44
N VAL A 113 -11.12 -17.62 7.77
CA VAL A 113 -11.26 -18.96 8.39
C VAL A 113 -9.93 -19.44 8.96
N VAL A 114 -8.84 -19.32 8.20
CA VAL A 114 -7.49 -19.69 8.68
C VAL A 114 -7.08 -18.84 9.87
N GLY A 115 -7.33 -17.53 9.82
CA GLY A 115 -7.04 -16.61 10.94
C GLY A 115 -7.83 -16.95 12.21
N MET A 116 -9.09 -17.38 12.06
CA MET A 116 -9.92 -17.82 13.21
C MET A 116 -9.48 -19.17 13.78
N TRP A 117 -9.02 -20.09 12.95
CA TRP A 117 -8.67 -21.46 13.39
C TRP A 117 -7.25 -21.57 13.92
N ARG A 118 -6.28 -20.94 13.24
CA ARG A 118 -4.84 -21.10 13.55
C ARG A 118 -4.21 -19.93 14.28
N GLY A 119 -4.96 -18.83 14.41
CA GLY A 119 -4.46 -17.61 15.04
C GLY A 119 -3.47 -16.82 14.18
N LEU A 120 -3.04 -15.66 14.70
CA LEU A 120 -2.18 -14.71 13.99
C LEU A 120 -0.72 -15.19 13.83
N GLN A 121 -0.25 -16.11 14.67
CA GLN A 121 1.15 -16.52 14.67
C GLN A 121 1.57 -17.31 13.43
N GLU A 122 0.71 -18.20 12.93
CA GLU A 122 1.01 -18.95 11.70
C GLU A 122 0.91 -18.08 10.46
N LEU A 123 -0.03 -17.12 10.45
CA LEU A 123 -0.11 -16.10 9.39
C LEU A 123 1.17 -15.26 9.32
N GLY A 124 1.80 -14.95 10.44
CA GLY A 124 3.07 -14.23 10.48
C GLY A 124 4.25 -14.99 9.85
N ALA A 125 4.22 -16.32 9.87
CA ALA A 125 5.24 -17.12 9.18
C ALA A 125 5.09 -17.02 7.65
N ILE A 126 3.86 -17.10 7.15
CA ILE A 126 3.54 -16.95 5.71
C ILE A 126 3.89 -15.52 5.25
N GLU A 127 3.59 -14.53 6.08
CA GLU A 127 3.89 -13.12 5.80
C GLU A 127 5.39 -12.89 5.54
N LYS A 128 6.28 -13.47 6.34
CA LYS A 128 7.74 -13.33 6.17
C LYS A 128 8.20 -13.81 4.78
N TYR A 129 7.70 -14.96 4.33
CA TYR A 129 8.01 -15.49 3.00
C TYR A 129 7.43 -14.62 1.89
N ALA A 130 6.18 -14.16 2.04
CA ALA A 130 5.54 -13.28 1.08
C ALA A 130 6.27 -11.94 0.95
N VAL A 131 6.70 -11.34 2.07
CA VAL A 131 7.49 -10.09 2.07
C VAL A 131 8.86 -10.32 1.44
N ALA A 132 9.55 -11.40 1.76
CA ALA A 132 10.85 -11.72 1.17
C ALA A 132 10.75 -11.92 -0.35
N LEU A 133 9.74 -12.64 -0.82
CA LEU A 133 9.47 -12.83 -2.25
C LEU A 133 9.18 -11.50 -2.94
N ASN A 134 8.34 -10.65 -2.33
CA ASN A 134 7.99 -9.35 -2.87
C ASN A 134 9.21 -8.42 -2.98
N LEU A 135 10.06 -8.38 -1.95
CA LEU A 135 11.33 -7.63 -1.98
C LEU A 135 12.27 -8.15 -3.06
N GLY A 136 12.34 -9.48 -3.23
CA GLY A 136 13.13 -10.12 -4.28
C GLY A 136 12.65 -9.71 -5.68
N MET A 137 11.33 -9.71 -5.91
CA MET A 137 10.74 -9.25 -7.18
C MET A 137 11.01 -7.77 -7.45
N ILE A 138 10.86 -6.92 -6.45
CA ILE A 138 11.16 -5.48 -6.59
C ILE A 138 12.65 -5.28 -6.89
N GLY A 139 13.53 -5.97 -6.18
CA GLY A 139 14.97 -5.92 -6.43
C GLY A 139 15.34 -6.38 -7.85
N ALA A 140 14.79 -7.50 -8.30
CA ALA A 140 15.00 -8.00 -9.65
C ALA A 140 14.51 -7.01 -10.72
N LEU A 141 13.33 -6.40 -10.52
CA LEU A 141 12.80 -5.38 -11.42
C LEU A 141 13.71 -4.15 -11.49
N LEU A 142 14.18 -3.66 -10.33
CA LEU A 142 15.08 -2.51 -10.27
C LEU A 142 16.41 -2.79 -11.02
N VAL A 143 16.99 -3.98 -10.83
CA VAL A 143 18.20 -4.39 -11.56
C VAL A 143 17.94 -4.49 -13.06
N ALA A 144 16.83 -5.09 -13.47
CA ALA A 144 16.46 -5.20 -14.87
C ALA A 144 16.27 -3.83 -15.53
N LEU A 145 15.57 -2.90 -14.84
CA LEU A 145 15.38 -1.53 -15.32
C LEU A 145 16.70 -0.76 -15.37
N LEU A 146 17.59 -0.95 -14.41
CA LEU A 146 18.91 -0.34 -14.41
C LEU A 146 19.71 -0.79 -15.64
N ILE A 147 19.78 -2.10 -15.88
CA ILE A 147 20.50 -2.68 -17.04
C ILE A 147 19.89 -2.17 -18.34
N TYR A 148 18.56 -2.10 -18.43
CA TYR A 148 17.86 -1.60 -19.60
C TYR A 148 18.18 -0.12 -19.87
N ASN A 149 18.13 0.74 -18.84
CA ASN A 149 18.44 2.16 -18.98
C ASN A 149 19.93 2.39 -19.35
N VAL A 150 20.86 1.61 -18.77
CA VAL A 150 22.29 1.69 -19.11
C VAL A 150 22.50 1.32 -20.57
N LYS A 151 21.84 0.27 -21.09
CA LYS A 151 21.90 -0.09 -22.50
C LYS A 151 21.42 1.02 -23.42
N LEU A 152 20.29 1.67 -23.08
CA LEU A 152 19.75 2.79 -23.85
C LEU A 152 20.70 4.00 -23.83
N LEU A 153 21.33 4.29 -22.70
CA LEU A 153 22.31 5.35 -22.54
C LEU A 153 23.56 5.11 -23.43
N ILE A 154 24.07 3.89 -23.44
CA ILE A 154 25.24 3.51 -24.25
C ILE A 154 24.87 3.50 -25.74
N GLY A 155 23.64 3.10 -26.09
CA GLY A 155 23.15 3.08 -27.48
C GLY A 155 22.82 4.47 -28.05
N GLY A 156 22.74 5.51 -27.20
CA GLY A 156 22.33 6.86 -27.65
C GLY A 156 20.82 7.01 -27.86
N ASP A 157 20.04 5.97 -27.61
CA ASP A 157 18.58 5.93 -27.80
C ASP A 157 17.79 6.33 -26.55
N TRP A 158 18.47 6.79 -25.51
CA TRP A 158 17.83 7.19 -24.28
C TRP A 158 17.01 8.47 -24.47
N ALA A 159 15.68 8.35 -24.43
CA ALA A 159 14.77 9.46 -24.52
C ALA A 159 13.71 9.33 -23.42
N LEU A 160 13.37 10.45 -22.78
CA LEU A 160 12.20 10.50 -21.89
C LEU A 160 10.93 10.34 -22.73
N PRO A 161 10.01 9.44 -22.36
CA PRO A 161 8.76 9.30 -23.08
C PRO A 161 7.99 10.64 -23.03
N ALA A 162 7.68 11.18 -24.20
CA ALA A 162 6.89 12.40 -24.33
C ALA A 162 5.40 12.06 -24.11
N LEU A 163 5.03 11.84 -22.87
CA LEU A 163 3.64 11.67 -22.48
C LEU A 163 3.14 13.03 -21.98
N SER A 164 2.41 13.74 -22.83
CA SER A 164 1.68 14.94 -22.42
C SER A 164 0.21 14.56 -22.31
N SER A 165 -0.30 14.38 -21.13
CA SER A 165 -1.74 14.38 -20.89
C SER A 165 -2.11 15.65 -20.13
N ALA A 166 -3.21 16.30 -20.53
CA ALA A 166 -3.83 17.31 -19.71
C ALA A 166 -4.35 16.58 -18.45
N ILE A 167 -3.89 16.99 -17.28
CA ILE A 167 -4.32 16.40 -16.00
C ILE A 167 -5.79 16.73 -15.79
N ASP A 168 -6.64 15.70 -15.78
CA ASP A 168 -8.07 15.83 -15.50
C ASP A 168 -8.37 15.52 -14.02
N PHE A 169 -9.59 15.86 -13.59
CA PHE A 169 -10.04 15.58 -12.21
C PHE A 169 -10.05 14.09 -11.87
N HIS A 170 -10.26 13.22 -12.85
CA HIS A 170 -10.11 11.78 -12.72
C HIS A 170 -8.69 11.39 -12.35
N ASP A 171 -7.69 11.99 -13.00
CA ASP A 171 -6.28 11.72 -12.76
C ASP A 171 -5.84 12.09 -11.33
N VAL A 172 -6.37 13.22 -10.83
CA VAL A 172 -6.16 13.64 -9.43
C VAL A 172 -6.71 12.59 -8.45
N ARG A 173 -7.88 12.01 -8.72
CA ARG A 173 -8.44 10.93 -7.89
C ARG A 173 -7.55 9.69 -7.89
N VAL A 174 -7.03 9.31 -9.04
CA VAL A 174 -6.14 8.15 -9.16
C VAL A 174 -4.82 8.42 -8.43
N LEU A 175 -4.26 9.63 -8.53
CA LEU A 175 -3.08 10.04 -7.77
C LEU A 175 -3.30 9.94 -6.26
N PHE A 176 -4.42 10.42 -5.74
CA PHE A 176 -4.77 10.23 -4.33
C PHE A 176 -5.00 8.76 -3.96
N GLY A 177 -5.58 7.97 -4.88
CA GLY A 177 -5.71 6.53 -4.71
C GLY A 177 -4.37 5.82 -4.55
N LEU A 178 -3.32 6.30 -5.20
CA LEU A 178 -1.97 5.76 -5.04
C LEU A 178 -1.36 5.96 -3.65
N LEU A 179 -1.91 6.86 -2.81
CA LEU A 179 -1.51 6.95 -1.40
C LEU A 179 -1.77 5.64 -0.64
N ILE A 180 -2.74 4.83 -1.08
CA ILE A 180 -2.97 3.48 -0.52
C ILE A 180 -1.73 2.59 -0.62
N VAL A 181 -0.94 2.75 -1.68
CA VAL A 181 0.30 1.98 -1.91
C VAL A 181 1.39 2.31 -0.89
N VAL A 182 1.36 3.53 -0.37
CA VAL A 182 2.35 4.08 0.57
C VAL A 182 1.87 4.00 2.02
N GLN A 183 0.65 3.49 2.28
CA GLN A 183 0.10 3.27 3.61
C GLN A 183 0.86 2.21 4.40
N GLY A 184 0.73 2.25 5.73
CA GLY A 184 1.30 1.26 6.63
C GLY A 184 1.98 1.89 7.86
N PHE A 185 2.03 3.22 7.94
CA PHE A 185 2.64 3.90 9.10
C PHE A 185 1.80 3.72 10.38
N GLU A 186 0.49 3.59 10.22
CA GLU A 186 -0.48 3.40 11.29
C GLU A 186 -0.34 2.06 12.01
N ILE A 187 0.24 1.05 11.36
CA ILE A 187 0.49 -0.27 11.96
C ILE A 187 1.47 -0.15 13.13
N SER A 188 2.37 0.83 13.11
CA SER A 188 3.29 1.09 14.21
C SER A 188 2.57 1.35 15.54
N ARG A 189 1.34 1.85 15.51
CA ARG A 189 0.49 2.06 16.68
C ARG A 189 0.13 0.75 17.39
N TYR A 190 -0.09 -0.31 16.62
CA TYR A 190 -0.50 -1.62 17.15
C TYR A 190 0.68 -2.53 17.50
N LEU A 191 1.87 -2.18 17.04
CA LEU A 191 3.10 -2.93 17.32
C LEU A 191 3.83 -2.44 18.58
N GLY A 192 3.42 -1.30 19.15
CA GLY A 192 4.05 -0.71 20.33
C GLY A 192 4.04 -1.61 21.55
N ASP A 193 2.98 -2.41 21.72
CA ASP A 193 2.83 -3.35 22.84
C ASP A 193 3.70 -4.62 22.66
N GLU A 194 3.97 -5.03 21.42
CA GLU A 194 4.82 -6.19 21.12
C GLU A 194 6.33 -5.87 21.13
N TYR A 195 6.68 -4.62 20.90
CA TYR A 195 8.07 -4.15 20.87
C TYR A 195 8.26 -2.98 21.82
N PRO A 196 8.32 -3.22 23.15
CA PRO A 196 8.61 -2.17 24.11
C PRO A 196 9.96 -1.53 23.78
N ALA A 197 9.98 -0.20 23.72
CA ALA A 197 11.20 0.56 23.48
C ALA A 197 12.25 0.12 24.49
N ARG A 198 13.31 -0.53 24.02
CA ARG A 198 14.52 -0.74 24.83
C ARG A 198 15.17 0.63 24.97
N HIS A 199 15.09 1.17 26.20
CA HIS A 199 15.86 2.35 26.62
C HIS A 199 17.35 2.07 26.59
#